data_3ee980be19ec569326019062be10370e
#
_entry.id   3ee980be19ec569326019062be10370e
#
_cell.length_a   1.000
_cell.length_b   1.000
_cell.length_c   1.000
_cell.angle_alpha   90.00
_cell.angle_beta   90.00
_cell.angle_gamma   90.00
#
_symmetry.space_group_name_H-M   'P 1'
#
loop_
_entity.id
_entity.type
_entity.pdbx_description
1 polymer ?
#
loop_
_entity_poly.entity_id
_entity_poly.type
_entity_poly.pdbx_seq_one_letter_code
_entity_poly.pdbx_strand_id
1 'polypeptide(L)'
;SLNRIDMQELEGPINLFQFGLSPLDEMDQIAERALLLGKRRVLLIAPELGWGRRASEYFEQIWKARGGAIVNAVRYPATVRDFSTLLKAPLHIDASEARGLELKRFINSRLTTRARRRQDIDLVVMLSYPSIARQIKPALEFLYADDLPVYASSHVFSGLPQGSVDRDLSGIEFCVV
;
A
#
# COMPACT_ATOMS: atom_id res chain seq x y z
N SER A 1 20.65 -5.67 -0.73
CA SER A 1 20.06 -4.35 -1.06
C SER A 1 20.88 -3.27 -0.36
N LEU A 2 21.51 -2.40 -1.15
CA LEU A 2 22.27 -1.27 -0.63
C LEU A 2 21.27 -0.13 -0.32
N ASN A 3 20.59 -0.23 0.80
CA ASN A 3 19.77 0.88 1.28
C ASN A 3 20.68 2.01 1.74
N ARG A 4 20.38 3.21 1.31
CA ARG A 4 21.08 4.42 1.74
C ARG A 4 20.85 4.61 3.25
N ILE A 5 21.95 4.68 4.03
CA ILE A 5 21.90 5.02 5.46
C ILE A 5 21.63 6.52 5.57
N ASP A 6 20.76 6.93 6.46
CA ASP A 6 20.49 8.33 6.70
C ASP A 6 21.73 8.98 7.34
N MET A 7 22.31 9.96 6.65
CA MET A 7 23.57 10.62 7.08
C MET A 7 23.44 11.33 8.42
N GLN A 8 22.22 11.53 8.92
CA GLN A 8 21.98 12.16 10.22
C GLN A 8 22.25 11.21 11.42
N GLU A 9 22.41 9.91 11.16
CA GLU A 9 22.71 8.92 12.23
C GLU A 9 24.19 8.62 12.38
N LEU A 10 25.07 9.29 11.61
CA LEU A 10 26.52 9.03 11.62
C LEU A 10 27.29 10.21 12.18
N GLU A 11 27.74 10.10 13.44
CA GLU A 11 28.66 11.04 14.04
C GLU A 11 30.12 10.72 13.63
N GLY A 12 30.80 11.62 12.86
CA GLY A 12 32.22 11.53 12.55
C GLY A 12 32.56 11.89 11.09
N PRO A 13 33.88 12.11 10.77
CA PRO A 13 34.33 12.39 9.41
C PRO A 13 34.26 11.10 8.58
N ILE A 14 33.26 10.99 7.71
CA ILE A 14 32.98 9.76 6.96
C ILE A 14 33.28 10.02 5.49
N ASN A 15 34.30 9.32 4.97
CA ASN A 15 34.51 9.16 3.54
C ASN A 15 33.64 7.97 3.03
N LEU A 16 32.34 8.04 3.27
CA LEU A 16 31.38 7.02 2.82
C LEU A 16 30.65 7.52 1.57
N PHE A 17 30.89 6.86 0.45
CA PHE A 17 30.12 7.07 -0.77
C PHE A 17 29.01 5.99 -0.85
N GLN A 18 27.77 6.43 -0.79
CA GLN A 18 26.62 5.54 -0.95
C GLN A 18 26.01 5.68 -2.35
N PHE A 19 25.92 4.55 -3.05
CA PHE A 19 25.17 4.42 -4.29
C PHE A 19 23.98 3.51 -4.04
N GLY A 20 22.77 4.09 -4.00
CA GLY A 20 21.53 3.35 -3.80
C GLY A 20 20.33 4.30 -3.82
N LEU A 21 19.19 3.81 -4.24
CA LEU A 21 17.94 4.56 -4.12
C LEU A 21 17.58 4.74 -2.65
N SER A 22 17.29 5.98 -2.28
CA SER A 22 16.64 6.27 -1.01
C SER A 22 15.19 5.79 -1.09
N PRO A 23 14.60 5.29 0.01
CA PRO A 23 13.16 5.05 0.05
C PRO A 23 12.31 6.29 -0.34
N LEU A 24 12.86 7.49 -0.17
CA LEU A 24 12.19 8.73 -0.59
C LEU A 24 12.25 8.92 -2.11
N ASP A 25 13.37 8.61 -2.74
CA ASP A 25 13.51 8.67 -4.21
C ASP A 25 12.55 7.66 -4.89
N GLU A 26 12.34 6.50 -4.26
CA GLU A 26 11.33 5.52 -4.71
C GLU A 26 9.90 6.10 -4.64
N MET A 27 9.60 6.88 -3.59
CA MET A 27 8.29 7.54 -3.47
C MET A 27 8.06 8.56 -4.57
N ASP A 28 9.11 9.30 -4.97
CA ASP A 28 9.03 10.22 -6.10
C ASP A 28 8.76 9.49 -7.41
N GLN A 29 9.44 8.38 -7.66
CA GLN A 29 9.24 7.54 -8.86
C GLN A 29 7.83 6.93 -8.91
N ILE A 30 7.34 6.40 -7.79
CA ILE A 30 5.98 5.87 -7.68
C ILE A 30 4.96 6.98 -7.97
N ALA A 31 5.13 8.16 -7.38
CA ALA A 31 4.24 9.30 -7.59
C ALA A 31 4.24 9.75 -9.05
N GLU A 32 5.40 9.89 -9.66
CA GLU A 32 5.52 10.27 -11.07
C GLU A 32 4.86 9.24 -12.00
N ARG A 33 5.19 7.97 -11.83
CA ARG A 33 4.61 6.87 -12.61
C ARG A 33 3.08 6.84 -12.50
N ALA A 34 2.55 6.95 -11.29
CA ALA A 34 1.12 6.94 -11.06
C ALA A 34 0.41 8.13 -11.74
N LEU A 35 1.00 9.32 -11.64
CA LEU A 35 0.45 10.53 -12.27
C LEU A 35 0.46 10.46 -13.80
N LEU A 36 1.53 9.93 -14.40
CA LEU A 36 1.62 9.70 -15.85
C LEU A 36 0.53 8.76 -16.36
N LEU A 37 0.12 7.79 -15.52
CA LEU A 37 -0.98 6.87 -15.82
C LEU A 37 -2.37 7.44 -15.45
N GLY A 38 -2.45 8.71 -15.10
CA GLY A 38 -3.70 9.40 -14.78
C GLY A 38 -4.30 9.03 -13.41
N LYS A 39 -3.55 8.33 -12.55
CA LYS A 39 -4.00 7.98 -11.20
C LYS A 39 -3.93 9.22 -10.29
N ARG A 40 -4.96 9.42 -9.48
CA ARG A 40 -5.07 10.61 -8.62
C ARG A 40 -5.47 10.28 -7.19
N ARG A 41 -6.13 9.16 -6.93
CA ARG A 41 -6.74 8.81 -5.65
C ARG A 41 -6.11 7.54 -5.11
N VAL A 42 -5.32 7.69 -4.06
CA VAL A 42 -4.45 6.63 -3.50
C VAL A 42 -4.98 6.12 -2.17
N LEU A 43 -5.00 4.79 -2.02
CA LEU A 43 -5.00 4.12 -0.74
C LEU A 43 -3.54 3.84 -0.36
N LEU A 44 -3.05 4.48 0.70
CA LEU A 44 -1.69 4.30 1.20
C LEU A 44 -1.69 3.30 2.35
N ILE A 45 -0.83 2.28 2.27
CA ILE A 45 -0.67 1.25 3.31
C ILE A 45 0.79 1.23 3.73
N ALA A 46 1.09 1.52 4.99
CA ALA A 46 2.46 1.67 5.48
C ALA A 46 2.61 1.19 6.93
N PRO A 47 3.82 0.77 7.35
CA PRO A 47 4.09 0.54 8.77
C PRO A 47 3.95 1.83 9.57
N GLU A 48 3.48 1.70 10.81
CA GLU A 48 3.30 2.82 11.71
C GLU A 48 4.62 3.47 12.17
N LEU A 49 5.69 2.69 12.19
CA LEU A 49 7.01 3.10 12.71
C LEU A 49 8.12 2.94 11.67
N GLY A 50 9.29 3.54 11.99
CA GLY A 50 10.53 3.37 11.25
C GLY A 50 10.53 4.02 9.87
N TRP A 51 11.19 3.37 8.91
CA TRP A 51 11.38 3.87 7.55
C TRP A 51 10.04 4.06 6.81
N GLY A 52 9.11 3.13 7.01
CA GLY A 52 7.82 3.17 6.33
C GLY A 52 6.96 4.37 6.74
N ARG A 53 7.04 4.80 8.00
CA ARG A 53 6.40 6.03 8.46
C ARG A 53 6.99 7.24 7.74
N ARG A 54 8.33 7.40 7.75
CA ARG A 54 8.99 8.53 7.06
C ARG A 54 8.68 8.56 5.56
N ALA A 55 8.79 7.41 4.89
CA ALA A 55 8.49 7.31 3.46
C ALA A 55 7.02 7.62 3.15
N SER A 56 6.09 7.14 3.98
CA SER A 56 4.66 7.42 3.80
C SER A 56 4.31 8.89 4.00
N GLU A 57 4.88 9.54 5.02
CA GLU A 57 4.69 10.98 5.27
C GLU A 57 5.24 11.82 4.12
N TYR A 58 6.42 11.46 3.61
CA TYR A 58 7.00 12.10 2.43
C TYR A 58 6.12 11.89 1.19
N PHE A 59 5.68 10.66 0.93
CA PHE A 59 4.77 10.37 -0.17
C PHE A 59 3.49 11.20 -0.10
N GLU A 60 2.87 11.31 1.07
CA GLU A 60 1.67 12.13 1.26
C GLU A 60 1.90 13.60 0.89
N GLN A 61 3.06 14.15 1.26
CA GLN A 61 3.41 15.54 0.95
C GLN A 61 3.58 15.76 -0.55
N ILE A 62 4.43 14.96 -1.21
CA ILE A 62 4.69 15.10 -2.65
C ILE A 62 3.45 14.79 -3.49
N TRP A 63 2.65 13.81 -3.08
CA TRP A 63 1.43 13.44 -3.77
C TRP A 63 0.40 14.57 -3.78
N LYS A 64 0.16 15.19 -2.62
CA LYS A 64 -0.72 16.34 -2.47
C LYS A 64 -0.19 17.56 -3.25
N ALA A 65 1.11 17.83 -3.17
CA ALA A 65 1.74 18.94 -3.90
C ALA A 65 1.59 18.80 -5.43
N ARG A 66 1.55 17.58 -5.94
CA ARG A 66 1.34 17.26 -7.36
C ARG A 66 -0.14 17.12 -7.75
N GLY A 67 -1.07 17.48 -6.87
CA GLY A 67 -2.52 17.45 -7.13
C GLY A 67 -3.18 16.06 -7.00
N GLY A 68 -2.52 15.11 -6.35
CA GLY A 68 -3.10 13.83 -5.98
C GLY A 68 -3.87 13.92 -4.65
N ALA A 69 -4.72 12.94 -4.40
CA ALA A 69 -5.48 12.80 -3.15
C ALA A 69 -5.15 11.47 -2.45
N ILE A 70 -4.91 11.52 -1.16
CA ILE A 70 -4.88 10.34 -0.30
C ILE A 70 -6.31 10.09 0.19
N VAL A 71 -6.91 9.03 -0.32
CA VAL A 71 -8.29 8.63 0.02
C VAL A 71 -8.36 8.07 1.43
N ASN A 72 -7.35 7.28 1.79
CA ASN A 72 -7.13 6.78 3.14
C ASN A 72 -5.64 6.43 3.30
N ALA A 73 -5.13 6.58 4.54
CA ALA A 73 -3.79 6.17 4.93
C ALA A 73 -3.89 5.15 6.06
N VAL A 74 -3.66 3.90 5.75
CA VAL A 74 -3.66 2.78 6.69
C VAL A 74 -2.27 2.61 7.24
N ARG A 75 -2.10 2.93 8.52
CA ARG A 75 -0.84 2.68 9.25
C ARG A 75 -1.00 1.42 10.10
N TYR A 76 -0.18 0.42 9.82
CA TYR A 76 -0.28 -0.85 10.53
C TYR A 76 0.85 -1.02 11.55
N PRO A 77 0.54 -1.44 12.79
CA PRO A 77 1.55 -1.79 13.79
C PRO A 77 2.21 -3.13 13.45
N ALA A 78 3.41 -3.35 13.98
CA ALA A 78 4.15 -4.62 13.78
C ALA A 78 3.42 -5.85 14.33
N THR A 79 2.45 -5.66 15.20
CA THR A 79 1.67 -6.72 15.84
C THR A 79 0.46 -7.19 15.03
N VAL A 80 0.13 -6.50 13.91
CA VAL A 80 -1.02 -6.87 13.09
C VAL A 80 -0.86 -8.30 12.54
N ARG A 81 -1.96 -9.06 12.63
CA ARG A 81 -2.03 -10.46 12.16
C ARG A 81 -3.10 -10.65 11.09
N ASP A 82 -4.09 -9.76 11.04
CA ASP A 82 -5.21 -9.85 10.10
C ASP A 82 -5.39 -8.54 9.35
N PHE A 83 -4.87 -8.52 8.14
CA PHE A 83 -5.02 -7.40 7.22
C PHE A 83 -6.40 -7.32 6.60
N SER A 84 -7.13 -8.45 6.52
CA SER A 84 -8.50 -8.42 6.00
C SER A 84 -9.41 -7.59 6.90
N THR A 85 -9.31 -7.74 8.21
CA THR A 85 -10.05 -6.90 9.15
C THR A 85 -9.59 -5.44 9.09
N LEU A 86 -8.27 -5.20 9.04
CA LEU A 86 -7.73 -3.84 9.01
C LEU A 86 -8.16 -3.05 7.76
N LEU A 87 -8.29 -3.70 6.61
CA LEU A 87 -8.58 -3.07 5.33
C LEU A 87 -10.08 -2.94 5.03
N LYS A 88 -10.97 -3.60 5.78
CA LYS A 88 -12.44 -3.50 5.57
C LYS A 88 -12.96 -2.06 5.64
N ALA A 89 -12.62 -1.34 6.69
CA ALA A 89 -13.07 0.04 6.89
C ALA A 89 -12.53 1.01 5.83
N PRO A 90 -11.21 1.04 5.51
CA PRO A 90 -10.65 1.85 4.42
C PRO A 90 -11.28 1.59 3.05
N LEU A 91 -11.66 0.34 2.77
CA LEU A 91 -12.32 -0.07 1.53
C LEU A 91 -13.86 0.08 1.56
N HIS A 92 -14.43 0.52 2.68
CA HIS A 92 -15.88 0.65 2.91
C HIS A 92 -16.66 -0.67 2.77
N ILE A 93 -16.03 -1.79 3.02
CA ILE A 93 -16.69 -3.11 2.96
C ILE A 93 -17.73 -3.23 4.05
N ASP A 94 -17.41 -2.84 5.30
CA ASP A 94 -18.35 -2.86 6.43
C ASP A 94 -19.60 -2.02 6.14
N ALA A 95 -19.42 -0.83 5.57
CA ALA A 95 -20.54 0.03 5.19
C ALA A 95 -21.39 -0.58 4.07
N SER A 96 -20.76 -1.30 3.14
CA SER A 96 -21.48 -2.00 2.07
C SER A 96 -22.26 -3.21 2.60
N GLU A 97 -21.69 -3.97 3.52
CA GLU A 97 -22.35 -5.09 4.20
C GLU A 97 -23.55 -4.61 5.01
N ALA A 98 -23.39 -3.53 5.78
CA ALA A 98 -24.46 -2.93 6.57
C ALA A 98 -25.65 -2.48 5.69
N ARG A 99 -25.37 -1.75 4.59
CA ARG A 99 -26.41 -1.35 3.62
C ARG A 99 -27.13 -2.57 3.01
N GLY A 100 -26.39 -3.63 2.72
CA GLY A 100 -26.95 -4.88 2.20
C GLY A 100 -27.93 -5.54 3.19
N LEU A 101 -27.57 -5.54 4.47
CA LEU A 101 -28.44 -6.07 5.54
C LEU A 101 -29.72 -5.22 5.74
N GLU A 102 -29.58 -3.90 5.73
CA GLU A 102 -30.73 -2.99 5.80
C GLU A 102 -31.68 -3.21 4.62
N LEU A 103 -31.16 -3.28 3.40
CA LEU A 103 -31.96 -3.51 2.20
C LEU A 103 -32.74 -4.84 2.28
N LYS A 104 -32.11 -5.91 2.78
CA LYS A 104 -32.79 -7.20 3.02
C LYS A 104 -33.95 -7.08 3.98
N ARG A 105 -33.80 -6.28 5.04
CA ARG A 105 -34.88 -6.04 6.03
C ARG A 105 -36.03 -5.28 5.43
N PHE A 106 -35.75 -4.25 4.60
CA PHE A 106 -36.83 -3.43 3.99
C PHE A 106 -37.61 -4.18 2.91
N ILE A 107 -36.96 -4.98 2.09
CA ILE A 107 -37.62 -5.59 0.90
C ILE A 107 -38.28 -6.92 1.26
N ASN A 108 -38.01 -7.49 2.44
CA ASN A 108 -38.57 -8.78 2.91
C ASN A 108 -38.48 -9.92 1.86
N SER A 109 -37.44 -9.89 1.01
CA SER A 109 -37.26 -10.84 -0.08
C SER A 109 -35.91 -11.61 0.08
N ARG A 110 -35.80 -12.74 -0.59
CA ARG A 110 -34.54 -13.51 -0.70
C ARG A 110 -33.49 -12.78 -1.57
N LEU A 111 -33.13 -11.57 -1.16
CA LEU A 111 -32.14 -10.77 -1.86
C LEU A 111 -30.72 -11.27 -1.55
N THR A 112 -29.99 -11.63 -2.57
CA THR A 112 -28.55 -11.89 -2.42
C THR A 112 -27.78 -10.59 -2.58
N THR A 113 -27.19 -10.09 -1.50
CA THR A 113 -26.34 -8.90 -1.53
C THR A 113 -24.87 -9.30 -1.50
N ARG A 114 -24.08 -8.69 -2.34
CA ARG A 114 -22.62 -8.84 -2.36
C ARG A 114 -21.99 -7.52 -1.93
N ALA A 115 -21.09 -7.56 -0.98
CA ALA A 115 -20.33 -6.39 -0.59
C ALA A 115 -19.53 -5.85 -1.78
N ARG A 116 -19.39 -4.53 -1.85
CA ARG A 116 -18.58 -3.85 -2.85
C ARG A 116 -17.68 -2.84 -2.16
N ARG A 117 -16.43 -2.80 -2.58
CA ARG A 117 -15.51 -1.76 -2.15
C ARG A 117 -15.92 -0.38 -2.68
N ARG A 118 -15.42 0.67 -2.08
CA ARG A 118 -15.50 2.02 -2.64
C ARG A 118 -14.80 2.10 -4.00
N GLN A 119 -15.33 2.89 -4.92
CA GLN A 119 -14.86 2.99 -6.31
C GLN A 119 -13.98 4.23 -6.56
N ASP A 120 -13.72 5.02 -5.55
CA ASP A 120 -12.95 6.25 -5.63
C ASP A 120 -11.47 6.06 -5.27
N ILE A 121 -10.94 4.84 -5.38
CA ILE A 121 -9.51 4.52 -5.28
C ILE A 121 -9.02 4.11 -6.67
N ASP A 122 -7.95 4.76 -7.13
CA ASP A 122 -7.34 4.49 -8.44
C ASP A 122 -6.15 3.55 -8.33
N LEU A 123 -5.52 3.51 -7.15
CA LEU A 123 -4.26 2.80 -6.94
C LEU A 123 -4.01 2.58 -5.45
N VAL A 124 -3.30 1.50 -5.12
CA VAL A 124 -2.76 1.23 -3.79
C VAL A 124 -1.26 1.48 -3.80
N VAL A 125 -0.75 2.26 -2.86
CA VAL A 125 0.68 2.37 -2.57
C VAL A 125 0.98 1.63 -1.28
N MET A 126 1.85 0.61 -1.37
CA MET A 126 2.14 -0.30 -0.27
C MET A 126 3.60 -0.24 0.12
N LEU A 127 3.86 0.15 1.36
CA LEU A 127 5.18 0.11 1.97
C LEU A 127 5.24 -1.07 2.93
N SER A 128 6.00 -2.10 2.58
CA SER A 128 6.05 -3.31 3.40
C SER A 128 7.25 -4.18 3.07
N TYR A 129 7.61 -5.05 4.01
CA TYR A 129 8.53 -6.15 3.76
C TYR A 129 7.80 -7.34 3.11
N PRO A 130 8.52 -8.29 2.47
CA PRO A 130 7.91 -9.39 1.73
C PRO A 130 6.90 -10.20 2.55
N SER A 131 7.22 -10.50 3.82
CA SER A 131 6.36 -11.28 4.71
C SER A 131 5.01 -10.61 5.00
N ILE A 132 4.97 -9.30 4.99
CA ILE A 132 3.76 -8.51 5.21
C ILE A 132 3.01 -8.30 3.88
N ALA A 133 3.73 -8.03 2.80
CA ALA A 133 3.13 -7.88 1.46
C ALA A 133 2.33 -9.13 1.06
N ARG A 134 2.86 -10.33 1.37
CA ARG A 134 2.17 -11.62 1.17
C ARG A 134 0.89 -11.79 2.01
N GLN A 135 0.63 -10.94 2.97
CA GLN A 135 -0.62 -10.90 3.73
C GLN A 135 -1.55 -9.79 3.21
N ILE A 136 -0.99 -8.63 2.86
CA ILE A 136 -1.76 -7.48 2.36
C ILE A 136 -2.37 -7.78 0.99
N LYS A 137 -1.59 -8.32 0.04
CA LYS A 137 -2.07 -8.53 -1.34
C LYS A 137 -3.26 -9.49 -1.42
N PRO A 138 -3.22 -10.70 -0.79
CA PRO A 138 -4.40 -11.56 -0.75
C PRO A 138 -5.58 -10.96 0.03
N ALA A 139 -5.31 -10.15 1.06
CA ALA A 139 -6.38 -9.46 1.79
C ALA A 139 -7.10 -8.43 0.90
N LEU A 140 -6.37 -7.69 0.05
CA LEU A 140 -6.97 -6.80 -0.95
C LEU A 140 -7.85 -7.57 -1.94
N GLU A 141 -7.36 -8.70 -2.45
CA GLU A 141 -8.13 -9.58 -3.35
C GLU A 141 -9.40 -10.11 -2.68
N PHE A 142 -9.29 -10.61 -1.46
CA PHE A 142 -10.42 -11.06 -0.67
C PHE A 142 -11.47 -9.97 -0.45
N LEU A 143 -11.05 -8.71 -0.35
CA LEU A 143 -11.91 -7.54 -0.16
C LEU A 143 -12.33 -6.87 -1.48
N TYR A 144 -12.30 -7.61 -2.58
CA TYR A 144 -12.73 -7.14 -3.91
C TYR A 144 -11.94 -5.93 -4.43
N ALA A 145 -10.66 -5.86 -4.13
CA ALA A 145 -9.73 -4.83 -4.58
C ALA A 145 -8.62 -5.40 -5.48
N ASP A 146 -8.86 -6.54 -6.10
CA ASP A 146 -7.99 -7.24 -7.04
C ASP A 146 -7.76 -6.48 -8.34
N ASP A 147 -8.70 -5.61 -8.72
CA ASP A 147 -8.64 -4.74 -9.89
C ASP A 147 -7.77 -3.48 -9.68
N LEU A 148 -7.37 -3.18 -8.45
CA LEU A 148 -6.51 -2.04 -8.17
C LEU A 148 -5.04 -2.35 -8.45
N PRO A 149 -4.34 -1.52 -9.24
CA PRO A 149 -2.89 -1.61 -9.34
C PRO A 149 -2.25 -1.36 -7.96
N VAL A 150 -1.22 -2.14 -7.65
CA VAL A 150 -0.49 -2.04 -6.39
C VAL A 150 0.95 -1.66 -6.70
N TYR A 151 1.37 -0.48 -6.22
CA TYR A 151 2.75 -0.03 -6.30
C TYR A 151 3.41 -0.15 -4.93
N ALA A 152 4.65 -0.63 -4.92
CA ALA A 152 5.39 -0.85 -3.69
C ALA A 152 6.82 -0.31 -3.77
N SER A 153 7.43 -0.09 -2.61
CA SER A 153 8.87 0.17 -2.52
C SER A 153 9.67 -1.10 -2.80
N SER A 154 10.95 -0.96 -3.12
CA SER A 154 11.88 -2.09 -3.32
C SER A 154 11.96 -3.06 -2.13
N HIS A 155 11.61 -2.59 -0.93
CA HIS A 155 11.55 -3.41 0.28
C HIS A 155 10.59 -4.60 0.19
N VAL A 156 9.64 -4.59 -0.76
CA VAL A 156 8.72 -5.71 -1.00
C VAL A 156 9.41 -6.95 -1.53
N PHE A 157 10.61 -6.78 -2.12
CA PHE A 157 11.37 -7.84 -2.72
C PHE A 157 12.60 -8.22 -1.87
N SER A 158 12.81 -9.51 -1.65
CA SER A 158 13.91 -10.04 -0.83
C SER A 158 15.26 -10.09 -1.55
N GLY A 159 15.31 -9.73 -2.83
CA GLY A 159 16.52 -9.82 -3.67
C GLY A 159 16.69 -11.19 -4.35
N LEU A 160 16.01 -12.21 -3.91
CA LEU A 160 16.04 -13.56 -4.49
C LEU A 160 14.62 -14.03 -4.82
N PRO A 161 14.35 -14.44 -6.07
CA PRO A 161 13.05 -15.00 -6.43
C PRO A 161 12.77 -16.29 -5.66
N GLN A 162 11.63 -16.36 -5.00
CA GLN A 162 11.15 -17.55 -4.28
C GLN A 162 9.87 -18.06 -4.94
N GLY A 163 9.98 -18.72 -6.07
CA GLY A 163 8.90 -18.98 -7.03
C GLY A 163 7.57 -19.52 -6.48
N SER A 164 7.55 -20.29 -5.39
CA SER A 164 6.29 -20.75 -4.76
C SER A 164 5.71 -19.73 -3.80
N VAL A 165 6.55 -18.95 -3.13
CA VAL A 165 6.19 -17.99 -2.08
C VAL A 165 5.88 -16.62 -2.66
N ASP A 166 6.50 -16.27 -3.79
CA ASP A 166 6.29 -14.98 -4.47
C ASP A 166 5.00 -14.94 -5.29
N ARG A 167 4.28 -16.04 -5.39
CA ARG A 167 2.98 -16.09 -6.07
C ARG A 167 1.97 -15.10 -5.47
N ASP A 168 2.02 -14.93 -4.15
CA ASP A 168 1.17 -13.98 -3.43
C ASP A 168 1.55 -12.51 -3.68
N LEU A 169 2.69 -12.25 -4.33
CA LEU A 169 3.15 -10.92 -4.72
C LEU A 169 2.85 -10.59 -6.19
N SER A 170 2.16 -11.50 -6.89
CA SER A 170 1.84 -11.32 -8.30
C SER A 170 1.02 -10.04 -8.53
N GLY A 171 1.40 -9.29 -9.57
CA GLY A 171 0.72 -8.03 -9.92
C GLY A 171 1.12 -6.82 -9.06
N ILE A 172 2.14 -6.93 -8.21
CA ILE A 172 2.75 -5.78 -7.54
C ILE A 172 3.83 -5.20 -8.44
N GLU A 173 3.74 -3.91 -8.75
CA GLU A 173 4.82 -3.15 -9.41
C GLU A 173 5.68 -2.48 -8.34
N PHE A 174 7.00 -2.59 -8.44
CA PHE A 174 7.92 -1.95 -7.50
C PHE A 174 9.17 -1.41 -8.21
N CYS A 175 9.80 -0.42 -7.58
CA CYS A 175 11.03 0.15 -8.09
C CYS A 175 12.20 -0.81 -7.89
N VAL A 176 13.03 -0.99 -8.92
CA VAL A 176 14.28 -1.75 -8.87
C VAL A 176 15.41 -0.82 -9.27
N VAL A 177 16.57 -0.96 -8.61
CA VAL A 177 17.81 -0.27 -8.94
C VAL A 177 18.57 -1.06 -9.99
#